data_80d91afeb037e6f5b1343a6dc43c1b5f
#
_entry.id   80d91afeb037e6f5b1343a6dc43c1b5f
#
_cell.length_a   1.000
_cell.length_b   1.000
_cell.length_c   1.000
_cell.angle_alpha   90.00
_cell.angle_beta   90.00
_cell.angle_gamma   90.00
#
_symmetry.space_group_name_H-M   'P 1'
#
loop_
_entity.id
_entity.type
_entity.pdbx_description
1 polymer ?
#
loop_
_entity_poly.entity_id
_entity_poly.type
_entity_poly.pdbx_seq_one_letter_code
_entity_poly.pdbx_strand_id
1 'polypeptide(L)'
;MSMIDPKNARLIASAKTPGILYGIALDEKRRMLYGAGMDGALYSLDLSNPRASAVKKWNLHDNYVSSLILSGDVLISSGYDGTIIWSNVSNGKVIRSVAAHDGWVRKLAASEGGLLLTSVGDDMKLKIWDGKTGNLVSTWTGHDAKVPEGYLSAMYAVAVSPDAQFAATGDRAGFVRVWDLVVFKQIAAFRAADFYTFDSTKRARAIGGIRGLAFSPDGTKLAISGIGAVTNVDGFVGPCRMELWDWRAGKRIAFAQDKHQAILNHVAFTPDGKWLIAVGGGDGGGAIVFWTGNETPPHVAKPKGHLQAFALGANSRLYAVGHGGFQVWQLD
;
A
#
# COMPACT_ATOMS: atom_id res chain seq x y z
N MET A 1 -1.38 -9.80 -22.04
CA MET A 1 -0.92 -8.46 -21.62
C MET A 1 0.07 -7.96 -22.64
N SER A 2 -0.06 -6.70 -23.11
CA SER A 2 1.01 -6.03 -23.84
C SER A 2 2.25 -5.97 -22.94
N MET A 3 3.42 -5.97 -23.55
CA MET A 3 4.70 -6.06 -22.83
C MET A 3 4.95 -4.70 -22.13
N ILE A 4 5.09 -4.70 -20.81
CA ILE A 4 5.49 -3.50 -20.06
C ILE A 4 6.93 -3.14 -20.46
N ASP A 5 7.13 -1.92 -20.94
CA ASP A 5 8.45 -1.30 -21.10
C ASP A 5 8.56 -0.06 -20.20
N PRO A 6 9.27 -0.15 -19.07
CA PRO A 6 9.41 0.96 -18.14
C PRO A 6 9.95 2.25 -18.76
N LYS A 7 10.74 2.16 -19.83
CA LYS A 7 11.32 3.33 -20.52
C LYS A 7 10.27 4.15 -21.27
N ASN A 8 9.15 3.51 -21.62
CA ASN A 8 8.03 4.13 -22.31
C ASN A 8 6.94 4.63 -21.34
N ALA A 9 7.14 4.46 -20.04
CA ALA A 9 6.15 4.89 -19.03
C ALA A 9 5.86 6.39 -19.18
N ARG A 10 4.61 6.73 -19.51
CA ARG A 10 4.17 8.11 -19.76
C ARG A 10 2.81 8.40 -19.14
N LEU A 11 2.68 9.61 -18.60
CA LEU A 11 1.40 10.11 -18.10
C LEU A 11 0.46 10.42 -19.27
N ILE A 12 -0.71 9.79 -19.30
CA ILE A 12 -1.69 10.00 -20.37
C ILE A 12 -2.92 10.82 -19.92
N ALA A 13 -3.25 10.80 -18.64
CA ALA A 13 -4.32 11.63 -18.06
C ALA A 13 -4.08 11.89 -16.58
N SER A 14 -4.65 12.98 -16.07
CA SER A 14 -4.72 13.27 -14.64
C SER A 14 -6.00 14.03 -14.29
N ALA A 15 -6.49 13.85 -13.06
CA ALA A 15 -7.62 14.59 -12.52
C ALA A 15 -7.29 15.06 -11.10
N LYS A 16 -7.47 16.36 -10.85
CA LYS A 16 -7.12 16.97 -9.57
C LYS A 16 -8.16 16.70 -8.50
N THR A 17 -7.69 16.57 -7.26
CA THR A 17 -8.51 16.58 -6.04
C THR A 17 -8.04 17.69 -5.10
N PRO A 18 -8.87 18.13 -4.13
CA PRO A 18 -8.49 19.18 -3.18
C PRO A 18 -7.29 18.83 -2.30
N GLY A 19 -6.98 17.56 -2.12
CA GLY A 19 -5.91 17.09 -1.24
C GLY A 19 -5.24 15.82 -1.72
N ILE A 20 -4.48 15.20 -0.83
CA ILE A 20 -3.75 13.95 -1.09
C ILE A 20 -4.72 12.78 -1.08
N LEU A 21 -4.54 11.84 -2.01
CA LEU A 21 -5.21 10.54 -2.00
C LEU A 21 -4.22 9.47 -1.53
N TYR A 22 -4.61 8.67 -0.52
CA TYR A 22 -3.76 7.62 0.09
C TYR A 22 -4.07 6.21 -0.39
N GLY A 23 -5.31 5.94 -0.76
CA GLY A 23 -5.77 4.63 -1.23
C GLY A 23 -6.42 4.71 -2.60
N ILE A 24 -6.43 3.58 -3.29
CA ILE A 24 -6.96 3.46 -4.65
C ILE A 24 -7.73 2.15 -4.81
N ALA A 25 -8.81 2.19 -5.58
CA ALA A 25 -9.48 0.99 -6.09
C ALA A 25 -9.89 1.21 -7.55
N LEU A 26 -9.64 0.20 -8.39
CA LEU A 26 -9.96 0.20 -9.82
C LEU A 26 -11.15 -0.71 -10.08
N ASP A 27 -12.15 -0.19 -10.76
CA ASP A 27 -13.27 -0.94 -11.31
C ASP A 27 -13.20 -0.92 -12.85
N GLU A 28 -12.53 -1.91 -13.41
CA GLU A 28 -12.40 -1.99 -14.87
C GLU A 28 -13.75 -2.23 -15.56
N LYS A 29 -14.63 -3.00 -14.92
CA LYS A 29 -15.95 -3.32 -15.48
C LYS A 29 -16.83 -2.07 -15.62
N ARG A 30 -16.83 -1.20 -14.60
CA ARG A 30 -17.56 0.07 -14.62
C ARG A 30 -16.75 1.21 -15.21
N ARG A 31 -15.47 0.99 -15.52
CA ARG A 31 -14.50 2.00 -15.96
C ARG A 31 -14.41 3.16 -14.97
N MET A 32 -14.34 2.84 -13.71
CA MET A 32 -14.25 3.81 -12.61
C MET A 32 -12.97 3.65 -11.81
N LEU A 33 -12.43 4.75 -11.35
CA LEU A 33 -11.32 4.80 -10.42
C LEU A 33 -11.78 5.50 -9.15
N TYR A 34 -11.46 4.91 -8.00
CA TYR A 34 -11.81 5.45 -6.69
C TYR A 34 -10.53 5.80 -5.92
N GLY A 35 -10.57 6.90 -5.16
CA GLY A 35 -9.47 7.38 -4.35
C GLY A 35 -9.91 7.71 -2.94
N ALA A 36 -9.04 7.46 -1.97
CA ALA A 36 -9.24 7.69 -0.54
C ALA A 36 -8.50 8.96 -0.09
N GLY A 37 -9.22 9.98 0.34
CA GLY A 37 -8.72 11.33 0.55
C GLY A 37 -8.29 11.66 1.98
N MET A 38 -7.38 12.63 2.09
CA MET A 38 -6.92 13.19 3.37
C MET A 38 -7.98 13.98 4.14
N ASP A 39 -9.09 14.30 3.50
CA ASP A 39 -10.20 15.08 4.06
C ASP A 39 -11.39 14.20 4.51
N GLY A 40 -11.16 12.89 4.71
CA GLY A 40 -12.19 11.93 5.10
C GLY A 40 -13.11 11.49 3.99
N ALA A 41 -12.85 11.93 2.76
CA ALA A 41 -13.73 11.64 1.63
C ALA A 41 -13.19 10.52 0.73
N LEU A 42 -14.12 9.82 0.06
CA LEU A 42 -13.83 9.06 -1.14
C LEU A 42 -14.10 9.92 -2.38
N TYR A 43 -13.30 9.67 -3.38
CA TYR A 43 -13.38 10.33 -4.69
C TYR A 43 -13.57 9.30 -5.79
N SER A 44 -14.31 9.63 -6.85
CA SER A 44 -14.42 8.78 -8.03
C SER A 44 -14.18 9.53 -9.32
N LEU A 45 -13.50 8.87 -10.27
CA LEU A 45 -13.18 9.37 -11.59
C LEU A 45 -13.68 8.38 -12.66
N ASP A 46 -14.44 8.87 -13.64
CA ASP A 46 -14.85 8.09 -14.80
C ASP A 46 -13.69 7.97 -15.80
N LEU A 47 -13.26 6.74 -16.06
CA LEU A 47 -12.17 6.42 -16.98
C LEU A 47 -12.61 6.40 -18.46
N SER A 48 -13.89 6.59 -18.77
CA SER A 48 -14.38 6.72 -20.15
C SER A 48 -13.83 7.99 -20.79
N ASN A 49 -13.71 9.06 -19.98
CA ASN A 49 -13.10 10.32 -20.41
C ASN A 49 -12.34 10.98 -19.23
N PRO A 50 -11.20 10.44 -18.82
CA PRO A 50 -10.53 10.83 -17.57
C PRO A 50 -9.98 12.27 -17.59
N ARG A 51 -9.87 12.91 -18.76
CA ARG A 51 -9.44 14.30 -18.89
C ARG A 51 -10.56 15.31 -18.69
N ALA A 52 -11.80 14.92 -18.99
CA ALA A 52 -12.97 15.82 -18.94
C ALA A 52 -13.97 15.43 -17.83
N SER A 53 -13.82 14.27 -17.21
CA SER A 53 -14.74 13.80 -16.17
C SER A 53 -14.59 14.59 -14.89
N ALA A 54 -15.68 15.07 -14.34
CA ALA A 54 -15.72 15.65 -13.01
C ALA A 54 -15.48 14.55 -11.96
N VAL A 55 -14.66 14.89 -10.97
CA VAL A 55 -14.42 14.03 -9.81
C VAL A 55 -15.60 14.18 -8.84
N LYS A 56 -16.28 13.07 -8.52
CA LYS A 56 -17.33 13.06 -7.50
C LYS A 56 -16.71 12.82 -6.13
N LYS A 57 -17.36 13.31 -5.07
CA LYS A 57 -16.89 13.24 -3.69
C LYS A 57 -18.00 12.72 -2.77
N TRP A 58 -17.62 11.82 -1.83
CA TRP A 58 -18.48 11.32 -0.74
C TRP A 58 -17.72 11.45 0.60
N ASN A 59 -18.26 12.21 1.54
CA ASN A 59 -17.68 12.34 2.89
C ASN A 59 -18.14 11.16 3.73
N LEU A 60 -17.21 10.31 4.15
CA LEU A 60 -17.52 9.05 4.85
C LEU A 60 -16.81 8.90 6.20
N HIS A 61 -15.59 9.44 6.34
CA HIS A 61 -14.76 9.35 7.54
C HIS A 61 -14.58 10.72 8.19
N ASP A 62 -14.34 10.73 9.49
CA ASP A 62 -14.08 11.94 10.26
C ASP A 62 -12.59 12.35 10.20
N ASN A 63 -11.73 11.53 9.59
CA ASN A 63 -10.30 11.76 9.44
C ASN A 63 -9.79 11.15 8.13
N TYR A 64 -8.48 11.22 7.86
CA TYR A 64 -7.84 10.70 6.65
C TYR A 64 -8.27 9.28 6.34
N VAL A 65 -8.64 9.03 5.09
CA VAL A 65 -8.94 7.68 4.60
C VAL A 65 -7.63 7.03 4.15
N SER A 66 -7.18 6.01 4.88
CA SER A 66 -5.84 5.41 4.72
C SER A 66 -5.78 4.32 3.65
N SER A 67 -6.88 3.63 3.39
CA SER A 67 -6.91 2.51 2.46
C SER A 67 -8.30 2.32 1.83
N LEU A 68 -8.34 1.69 0.65
CA LEU A 68 -9.57 1.47 -0.11
C LEU A 68 -9.49 0.15 -0.84
N ILE A 69 -10.58 -0.63 -0.77
CA ILE A 69 -10.76 -1.92 -1.46
C ILE A 69 -12.10 -1.91 -2.16
N LEU A 70 -12.15 -2.47 -3.36
CA LEU A 70 -13.38 -2.74 -4.09
C LEU A 70 -13.74 -4.23 -3.96
N SER A 71 -14.97 -4.50 -3.53
CA SER A 71 -15.55 -5.84 -3.48
C SER A 71 -16.94 -5.83 -4.12
N GLY A 72 -17.03 -6.22 -5.39
CA GLY A 72 -18.28 -6.18 -6.15
C GLY A 72 -18.86 -4.77 -6.24
N ASP A 73 -20.01 -4.55 -5.60
CA ASP A 73 -20.71 -3.27 -5.57
C ASP A 73 -20.42 -2.44 -4.30
N VAL A 74 -19.40 -2.84 -3.54
CA VAL A 74 -19.07 -2.24 -2.25
C VAL A 74 -17.64 -1.71 -2.27
N LEU A 75 -17.46 -0.46 -1.83
CA LEU A 75 -16.17 0.10 -1.44
C LEU A 75 -15.99 -0.10 0.07
N ILE A 76 -14.84 -0.67 0.45
CA ILE A 76 -14.44 -0.85 1.84
C ILE A 76 -13.29 0.10 2.10
N SER A 77 -13.50 1.08 2.97
CA SER A 77 -12.50 2.09 3.31
C SER A 77 -12.12 2.04 4.79
N SER A 78 -10.91 2.43 5.11
CA SER A 78 -10.44 2.58 6.48
C SER A 78 -9.88 3.96 6.73
N GLY A 79 -9.97 4.44 7.97
CA GLY A 79 -9.56 5.79 8.29
C GLY A 79 -8.72 5.92 9.56
N TYR A 80 -8.14 7.10 9.73
CA TYR A 80 -7.44 7.52 10.94
C TYR A 80 -8.41 7.85 12.08
N ASP A 81 -9.71 7.73 11.84
CA ASP A 81 -10.77 7.73 12.85
C ASP A 81 -10.95 6.35 13.54
N GLY A 82 -10.12 5.35 13.18
CA GLY A 82 -10.18 4.00 13.75
C GLY A 82 -11.26 3.10 13.16
N THR A 83 -11.98 3.57 12.12
CA THR A 83 -13.13 2.84 11.57
C THR A 83 -12.82 2.15 10.25
N ILE A 84 -13.61 1.13 9.93
CA ILE A 84 -13.77 0.55 8.60
C ILE A 84 -15.22 0.76 8.16
N ILE A 85 -15.40 1.30 6.95
CA ILE A 85 -16.73 1.62 6.40
C ILE A 85 -16.93 0.86 5.09
N TRP A 86 -18.08 0.19 4.97
CA TRP A 86 -18.61 -0.39 3.73
C TRP A 86 -19.60 0.58 3.14
N SER A 87 -19.40 0.97 1.90
CA SER A 87 -20.27 1.91 1.19
C SER A 87 -20.63 1.42 -0.22
N ASN A 88 -21.80 1.81 -0.70
CA ASN A 88 -22.23 1.45 -2.05
C ASN A 88 -21.40 2.22 -3.11
N VAL A 89 -20.85 1.49 -4.07
CA VAL A 89 -19.95 1.98 -5.11
C VAL A 89 -20.57 3.05 -6.02
N SER A 90 -21.90 3.05 -6.20
CA SER A 90 -22.57 3.93 -7.14
C SER A 90 -22.93 5.30 -6.55
N ASN A 91 -23.24 5.35 -5.26
CA ASN A 91 -23.78 6.55 -4.61
C ASN A 91 -23.09 6.94 -3.29
N GLY A 92 -22.10 6.16 -2.83
CA GLY A 92 -21.37 6.42 -1.59
C GLY A 92 -22.17 6.20 -0.31
N LYS A 93 -23.42 5.67 -0.40
CA LYS A 93 -24.23 5.43 0.80
C LYS A 93 -23.57 4.39 1.72
N VAL A 94 -23.41 4.74 2.99
CA VAL A 94 -22.86 3.84 4.01
C VAL A 94 -23.82 2.66 4.20
N ILE A 95 -23.28 1.45 4.07
CA ILE A 95 -23.98 0.18 4.34
C ILE A 95 -23.72 -0.23 5.79
N ARG A 96 -22.47 -0.06 6.23
CA ARG A 96 -21.99 -0.43 7.57
C ARG A 96 -20.76 0.38 7.93
N SER A 97 -20.59 0.61 9.24
CA SER A 97 -19.38 1.12 9.85
C SER A 97 -19.05 0.31 11.10
N VAL A 98 -17.78 0.01 11.33
CA VAL A 98 -17.31 -0.69 12.54
C VAL A 98 -16.12 0.05 13.14
N ALA A 99 -16.06 0.15 14.47
CA ALA A 99 -14.85 0.54 15.18
C ALA A 99 -13.82 -0.61 15.07
N ALA A 100 -12.79 -0.41 14.27
CA ALA A 100 -11.88 -1.48 13.89
C ALA A 100 -10.64 -1.56 14.79
N HIS A 101 -10.00 -0.43 15.11
CA HIS A 101 -8.77 -0.37 15.87
C HIS A 101 -8.82 0.73 16.94
N ASP A 102 -8.04 0.53 18.01
CA ASP A 102 -7.77 1.56 19.00
C ASP A 102 -6.69 2.51 18.45
N GLY A 103 -7.11 3.54 17.73
CA GLY A 103 -6.25 4.45 16.96
C GLY A 103 -6.40 4.28 15.45
N TRP A 104 -5.41 4.71 14.70
CA TRP A 104 -5.50 4.79 13.25
C TRP A 104 -5.49 3.41 12.60
N VAL A 105 -6.43 3.15 11.69
CA VAL A 105 -6.33 2.02 10.77
C VAL A 105 -5.32 2.41 9.68
N ARG A 106 -4.20 1.74 9.62
CA ARG A 106 -3.11 2.10 8.71
C ARG A 106 -3.26 1.52 7.32
N LYS A 107 -3.71 0.26 7.23
CA LYS A 107 -3.82 -0.43 5.95
C LYS A 107 -4.87 -1.52 5.98
N LEU A 108 -5.51 -1.73 4.83
CA LEU A 108 -6.35 -2.88 4.52
C LEU A 108 -5.68 -3.73 3.44
N ALA A 109 -5.91 -5.04 3.50
CA ALA A 109 -5.72 -5.96 2.38
C ALA A 109 -6.88 -6.96 2.35
N ALA A 110 -7.18 -7.50 1.19
CA ALA A 110 -8.25 -8.48 1.03
C ALA A 110 -7.84 -9.61 0.09
N SER A 111 -8.47 -10.76 0.25
CA SER A 111 -8.45 -11.82 -0.76
C SER A 111 -9.15 -11.35 -2.04
N GLU A 112 -8.91 -12.04 -3.14
CA GLU A 112 -9.65 -11.81 -4.38
C GLU A 112 -11.16 -11.88 -4.12
N GLY A 113 -11.91 -10.95 -4.69
CA GLY A 113 -13.35 -10.79 -4.43
C GLY A 113 -13.71 -10.23 -3.05
N GLY A 114 -12.74 -9.95 -2.17
CA GLY A 114 -12.97 -9.26 -0.90
C GLY A 114 -13.69 -10.08 0.17
N LEU A 115 -13.70 -11.40 0.07
CA LEU A 115 -14.37 -12.27 1.05
C LEU A 115 -13.67 -12.27 2.40
N LEU A 116 -12.35 -12.29 2.39
CA LEU A 116 -11.52 -12.15 3.57
C LEU A 116 -10.89 -10.76 3.53
N LEU A 117 -11.06 -10.01 4.61
CA LEU A 117 -10.47 -8.69 4.79
C LEU A 117 -9.51 -8.72 5.98
N THR A 118 -8.39 -8.06 5.85
CA THR A 118 -7.42 -7.86 6.93
C THR A 118 -7.18 -6.38 7.16
N SER A 119 -6.96 -5.99 8.42
CA SER A 119 -6.61 -4.62 8.79
C SER A 119 -5.48 -4.59 9.81
N VAL A 120 -4.65 -3.56 9.75
CA VAL A 120 -3.58 -3.28 10.71
C VAL A 120 -3.65 -1.83 11.15
N GLY A 121 -3.22 -1.56 12.39
CA GLY A 121 -3.32 -0.22 12.97
C GLY A 121 -2.22 0.10 13.98
N ASP A 122 -2.34 1.27 14.61
CA ASP A 122 -1.41 1.76 15.64
C ASP A 122 -1.50 0.96 16.94
N ASP A 123 -2.57 0.21 17.16
CA ASP A 123 -2.74 -0.73 18.27
C ASP A 123 -1.91 -2.01 18.13
N MET A 124 -1.09 -2.13 17.08
CA MET A 124 -0.21 -3.27 16.79
C MET A 124 -0.96 -4.60 16.62
N LYS A 125 -2.23 -4.57 16.23
CA LYS A 125 -3.05 -5.76 16.00
C LYS A 125 -3.25 -5.98 14.51
N LEU A 126 -3.19 -7.26 14.10
CA LEU A 126 -3.76 -7.72 12.84
C LEU A 126 -5.17 -8.22 13.13
N LYS A 127 -6.17 -7.66 12.47
CA LYS A 127 -7.56 -8.11 12.58
C LYS A 127 -8.02 -8.70 11.26
N ILE A 128 -8.78 -9.78 11.37
CA ILE A 128 -9.34 -10.55 10.26
C ILE A 128 -10.86 -10.40 10.31
N TRP A 129 -11.44 -10.07 9.18
CA TRP A 129 -12.85 -9.77 9.04
C TRP A 129 -13.49 -10.60 7.94
N ASP A 130 -14.72 -10.99 8.09
CA ASP A 130 -15.57 -11.38 6.97
C ASP A 130 -15.88 -10.13 6.14
N GLY A 131 -15.40 -10.09 4.91
CA GLY A 131 -15.50 -8.91 4.06
C GLY A 131 -16.91 -8.57 3.62
N LYS A 132 -17.84 -9.54 3.62
CA LYS A 132 -19.25 -9.32 3.29
C LYS A 132 -20.06 -8.80 4.49
N THR A 133 -19.91 -9.45 5.63
CA THR A 133 -20.69 -9.13 6.81
C THR A 133 -20.06 -8.05 7.68
N GLY A 134 -18.75 -7.82 7.55
CA GLY A 134 -17.97 -6.93 8.42
C GLY A 134 -17.80 -7.48 9.84
N ASN A 135 -18.10 -8.75 10.07
CA ASN A 135 -17.89 -9.38 11.37
C ASN A 135 -16.41 -9.63 11.61
N LEU A 136 -15.94 -9.33 12.82
CA LEU A 136 -14.60 -9.67 13.25
C LEU A 136 -14.49 -11.19 13.41
N VAL A 137 -13.57 -11.81 12.68
CA VAL A 137 -13.28 -13.25 12.73
C VAL A 137 -12.21 -13.54 13.77
N SER A 138 -11.12 -12.75 13.77
CA SER A 138 -9.99 -12.97 14.69
C SER A 138 -9.19 -11.70 14.91
N THR A 139 -8.47 -11.63 16.03
CA THR A 139 -7.51 -10.57 16.37
C THR A 139 -6.20 -11.21 16.78
N TRP A 140 -5.10 -10.79 16.16
CA TRP A 140 -3.77 -11.33 16.43
C TRP A 140 -2.80 -10.23 16.85
N THR A 141 -1.96 -10.60 17.81
CA THR A 141 -0.86 -9.80 18.33
C THR A 141 0.45 -10.53 18.05
N GLY A 142 1.54 -9.80 17.91
CA GLY A 142 2.84 -10.42 17.66
C GLY A 142 3.94 -9.40 17.40
N HIS A 143 3.60 -8.24 16.82
CA HIS A 143 4.53 -7.13 16.72
C HIS A 143 4.69 -6.41 18.06
N ASP A 144 5.93 -5.95 18.34
CA ASP A 144 6.21 -5.21 19.57
C ASP A 144 5.62 -3.80 19.51
N ALA A 145 5.00 -3.36 20.59
CA ALA A 145 4.40 -2.03 20.69
C ALA A 145 5.44 -0.91 20.62
N LYS A 146 6.72 -1.24 20.79
CA LYS A 146 7.84 -0.30 20.76
C LYS A 146 8.92 -0.77 19.79
N VAL A 147 9.57 0.20 19.16
CA VAL A 147 10.81 -0.04 18.41
C VAL A 147 11.95 -0.37 19.40
N PRO A 148 13.11 -0.92 18.95
CA PRO A 148 14.20 -1.32 19.84
C PRO A 148 14.67 -0.23 20.82
N GLU A 149 14.56 1.04 20.45
CA GLU A 149 14.96 2.20 21.27
C GLU A 149 13.86 2.69 22.21
N GLY A 150 12.75 1.94 22.34
CA GLY A 150 11.69 2.19 23.33
C GLY A 150 10.58 3.15 22.88
N TYR A 151 10.64 3.74 21.67
CA TYR A 151 9.58 4.58 21.12
C TYR A 151 8.41 3.75 20.58
N LEU A 152 7.21 4.34 20.51
CA LEU A 152 6.03 3.67 20.00
C LEU A 152 6.27 3.23 18.53
N SER A 153 5.88 1.98 18.24
CA SER A 153 5.84 1.42 16.89
C SER A 153 4.47 1.64 16.25
N ALA A 154 4.32 1.22 15.01
CA ALA A 154 3.05 1.15 14.29
C ALA A 154 3.17 0.13 13.16
N MET A 155 2.08 -0.56 12.83
CA MET A 155 2.02 -1.42 11.66
C MET A 155 1.55 -0.61 10.45
N TYR A 156 2.39 -0.53 9.41
CA TYR A 156 2.09 0.30 8.22
C TYR A 156 1.63 -0.51 7.02
N ALA A 157 1.94 -1.80 6.97
CA ALA A 157 1.68 -2.61 5.81
C ALA A 157 1.04 -3.96 6.18
N VAL A 158 0.12 -4.41 5.33
CA VAL A 158 -0.46 -5.75 5.33
C VAL A 158 -0.69 -6.19 3.90
N ALA A 159 -0.47 -7.48 3.63
CA ALA A 159 -0.79 -8.13 2.38
C ALA A 159 -1.44 -9.50 2.64
N VAL A 160 -2.32 -9.93 1.74
CA VAL A 160 -2.90 -11.28 1.71
C VAL A 160 -2.32 -12.01 0.51
N SER A 161 -1.97 -13.28 0.66
CA SER A 161 -1.48 -14.11 -0.45
C SER A 161 -2.57 -14.38 -1.49
N PRO A 162 -2.22 -14.62 -2.77
CA PRO A 162 -3.20 -14.85 -3.83
C PRO A 162 -4.17 -16.00 -3.56
N ASP A 163 -3.71 -17.04 -2.86
CA ASP A 163 -4.51 -18.20 -2.45
C ASP A 163 -5.32 -17.95 -1.17
N ALA A 164 -5.24 -16.74 -0.60
CA ALA A 164 -5.88 -16.35 0.65
C ALA A 164 -5.50 -17.20 1.88
N GLN A 165 -4.39 -17.98 1.82
CA GLN A 165 -3.93 -18.80 2.93
C GLN A 165 -3.04 -18.07 3.93
N PHE A 166 -2.39 -16.98 3.48
CA PHE A 166 -1.41 -16.25 4.30
C PHE A 166 -1.67 -14.77 4.32
N ALA A 167 -1.36 -14.14 5.45
CA ALA A 167 -1.22 -12.69 5.55
C ALA A 167 0.21 -12.34 5.98
N ALA A 168 0.75 -11.26 5.45
CA ALA A 168 2.03 -10.69 5.89
C ALA A 168 1.78 -9.29 6.46
N THR A 169 2.44 -8.98 7.58
CA THR A 169 2.38 -7.67 8.25
C THR A 169 3.77 -7.08 8.39
N GLY A 170 3.87 -5.76 8.30
CA GLY A 170 5.13 -5.04 8.42
C GLY A 170 5.01 -3.80 9.31
N ASP A 171 6.01 -3.58 10.17
CA ASP A 171 6.00 -2.50 11.14
C ASP A 171 7.06 -1.42 10.90
N ARG A 172 7.04 -0.43 11.78
CA ARG A 172 7.96 0.71 11.77
C ARG A 172 9.42 0.33 11.95
N ALA A 173 9.72 -0.74 12.70
CA ALA A 173 11.09 -1.17 12.99
C ALA A 173 11.65 -2.15 11.94
N GLY A 174 10.92 -2.42 10.86
CA GLY A 174 11.32 -3.32 9.80
C GLY A 174 11.05 -4.80 10.09
N PHE A 175 10.28 -5.13 11.12
CA PHE A 175 9.88 -6.51 11.37
C PHE A 175 8.72 -6.89 10.44
N VAL A 176 8.84 -8.10 9.87
CA VAL A 176 7.81 -8.77 9.09
C VAL A 176 7.35 -10.00 9.84
N ARG A 177 6.04 -10.23 9.87
CA ARG A 177 5.45 -11.46 10.36
C ARG A 177 4.52 -12.03 9.32
N VAL A 178 4.54 -13.37 9.16
CA VAL A 178 3.63 -14.07 8.27
C VAL A 178 2.74 -15.00 9.08
N TRP A 179 1.47 -14.96 8.76
CA TRP A 179 0.39 -15.58 9.48
C TRP A 179 -0.34 -16.55 8.58
N ASP A 180 -0.59 -17.76 9.05
CA ASP A 180 -1.43 -18.74 8.39
C ASP A 180 -2.90 -18.46 8.76
N LEU A 181 -3.70 -18.16 7.76
CA LEU A 181 -5.11 -17.77 7.90
C LEU A 181 -6.05 -18.98 8.04
N VAL A 182 -5.55 -20.20 7.82
CA VAL A 182 -6.31 -21.45 7.93
C VAL A 182 -6.18 -22.05 9.32
N VAL A 183 -4.93 -22.12 9.85
CA VAL A 183 -4.68 -22.69 11.18
C VAL A 183 -4.51 -21.63 12.27
N PHE A 184 -4.72 -20.36 11.93
CA PHE A 184 -4.76 -19.22 12.83
C PHE A 184 -3.52 -19.06 13.71
N LYS A 185 -2.31 -19.07 13.09
CA LYS A 185 -1.05 -18.85 13.83
C LYS A 185 0.01 -18.12 13.01
N GLN A 186 0.97 -17.51 13.71
CA GLN A 186 2.18 -16.99 13.10
C GLN A 186 3.08 -18.17 12.68
N ILE A 187 3.56 -18.15 11.43
CA ILE A 187 4.38 -19.20 10.84
C ILE A 187 5.78 -18.72 10.41
N ALA A 188 5.99 -17.42 10.23
CA ALA A 188 7.31 -16.86 9.96
C ALA A 188 7.47 -15.48 10.59
N ALA A 189 8.72 -15.13 10.91
CA ALA A 189 9.11 -13.81 11.36
C ALA A 189 10.56 -13.53 10.94
N PHE A 190 10.82 -12.33 10.41
CA PHE A 190 12.16 -11.86 10.07
C PHE A 190 12.23 -10.33 10.11
N ARG A 191 13.43 -9.78 9.96
CA ARG A 191 13.62 -8.33 9.98
C ARG A 191 14.28 -7.86 8.68
N ALA A 192 13.62 -6.97 7.97
CA ALA A 192 14.17 -6.20 6.87
C ALA A 192 14.82 -4.92 7.44
N ALA A 193 15.99 -5.10 8.04
CA ALA A 193 16.64 -4.08 8.89
C ALA A 193 16.99 -2.80 8.15
N ASP A 194 17.25 -2.89 6.84
CA ASP A 194 17.63 -1.75 6.01
C ASP A 194 16.49 -0.71 5.81
N PHE A 195 15.26 -1.04 6.23
CA PHE A 195 14.13 -0.11 6.22
C PHE A 195 13.98 0.70 7.52
N TYR A 196 14.92 0.58 8.44
CA TYR A 196 14.84 1.29 9.72
C TYR A 196 16.17 1.97 10.02
N THR A 197 16.11 3.26 10.36
CA THR A 197 17.27 4.06 10.77
C THR A 197 16.94 4.78 12.06
N PHE A 198 17.82 4.63 13.05
CA PHE A 198 17.78 5.39 14.29
C PHE A 198 18.99 6.31 14.37
N ASP A 199 18.75 7.60 14.60
CA ASP A 199 19.80 8.59 14.86
C ASP A 199 19.81 8.95 16.34
N SER A 200 20.81 8.44 17.05
CA SER A 200 20.98 8.69 18.49
C SER A 200 21.59 10.08 18.78
N THR A 201 22.19 10.74 17.78
CA THR A 201 23.05 11.90 18.00
C THR A 201 22.32 13.23 17.84
N LYS A 202 21.39 13.34 16.91
CA LYS A 202 20.75 14.63 16.59
C LYS A 202 19.44 14.89 17.30
N ARG A 203 18.56 13.92 17.46
CA ARG A 203 17.26 14.10 18.15
C ARG A 203 16.69 12.81 18.72
N ALA A 204 17.47 11.76 18.87
CA ALA A 204 17.00 10.45 19.27
C ALA A 204 15.75 10.02 18.43
N ARG A 205 15.82 10.18 17.10
CA ARG A 205 14.67 10.02 16.19
C ARG A 205 14.84 8.80 15.32
N ALA A 206 13.74 8.07 15.17
CA ALA A 206 13.65 6.91 14.28
C ALA A 206 12.85 7.25 13.02
N ILE A 207 13.40 6.87 11.87
CA ILE A 207 12.72 6.98 10.57
C ILE A 207 12.80 5.63 9.86
N GLY A 208 11.79 5.33 9.07
CA GLY A 208 11.72 4.13 8.25
C GLY A 208 10.38 3.43 8.36
N GLY A 209 10.45 2.14 8.30
CA GLY A 209 9.32 1.23 8.34
C GLY A 209 8.93 0.69 6.98
N ILE A 210 8.36 -0.48 7.05
CA ILE A 210 7.82 -1.17 5.88
C ILE A 210 6.54 -0.46 5.47
N ARG A 211 6.50 0.11 4.26
CA ARG A 211 5.36 0.87 3.75
C ARG A 211 4.48 0.07 2.82
N GLY A 212 5.05 -0.89 2.10
CA GLY A 212 4.33 -1.78 1.22
C GLY A 212 4.80 -3.21 1.35
N LEU A 213 3.86 -4.13 1.21
CA LEU A 213 4.05 -5.58 1.15
C LEU A 213 3.24 -6.14 0.00
N ALA A 214 3.78 -7.12 -0.72
CA ALA A 214 3.05 -7.86 -1.74
C ALA A 214 3.60 -9.29 -1.85
N PHE A 215 2.73 -10.29 -1.83
CA PHE A 215 3.10 -11.66 -2.23
C PHE A 215 3.27 -11.73 -3.74
N SER A 216 4.20 -12.58 -4.20
CA SER A 216 4.30 -12.94 -5.61
C SER A 216 3.04 -13.70 -6.08
N PRO A 217 2.72 -13.71 -7.38
CA PRO A 217 1.54 -14.42 -7.90
C PRO A 217 1.47 -15.90 -7.55
N ASP A 218 2.63 -16.55 -7.39
CA ASP A 218 2.76 -17.94 -6.95
C ASP A 218 2.78 -18.12 -5.41
N GLY A 219 2.71 -17.00 -4.64
CA GLY A 219 2.72 -17.00 -3.17
C GLY A 219 4.07 -17.39 -2.53
N THR A 220 5.13 -17.64 -3.33
CA THR A 220 6.41 -18.16 -2.80
C THR A 220 7.33 -17.07 -2.25
N LYS A 221 7.17 -15.84 -2.74
CA LYS A 221 8.02 -14.68 -2.39
C LYS A 221 7.21 -13.55 -1.79
N LEU A 222 7.88 -12.70 -1.02
CA LEU A 222 7.31 -11.46 -0.48
C LEU A 222 8.17 -10.27 -0.89
N ALA A 223 7.54 -9.29 -1.54
CA ALA A 223 8.15 -8.01 -1.83
C ALA A 223 7.89 -7.04 -0.68
N ILE A 224 8.89 -6.24 -0.36
CA ILE A 224 8.86 -5.21 0.69
C ILE A 224 9.29 -3.88 0.05
N SER A 225 8.61 -2.78 0.38
CA SER A 225 8.99 -1.44 -0.05
C SER A 225 8.97 -0.43 1.10
N GLY A 226 9.78 0.62 0.93
CA GLY A 226 9.89 1.70 1.91
C GLY A 226 10.99 2.68 1.54
N ILE A 227 11.68 3.22 2.54
CA ILE A 227 12.87 4.05 2.40
C ILE A 227 14.07 3.27 2.91
N GLY A 228 15.18 3.30 2.18
CA GLY A 228 16.45 2.70 2.61
C GLY A 228 17.12 3.50 3.74
N ALA A 229 18.37 3.19 4.01
CA ALA A 229 19.13 3.85 5.09
C ALA A 229 19.08 5.38 4.95
N VAL A 230 18.50 6.03 5.96
CA VAL A 230 18.28 7.48 5.97
C VAL A 230 19.57 8.17 6.45
N THR A 231 20.08 9.07 5.63
CA THR A 231 21.30 9.86 5.95
C THR A 231 20.99 11.19 6.63
N ASN A 232 19.78 11.72 6.43
CA ASN A 232 19.29 12.90 7.14
C ASN A 232 17.88 12.64 7.69
N VAL A 233 17.83 12.42 9.01
CA VAL A 233 16.59 12.08 9.72
C VAL A 233 15.58 13.22 9.74
N ASP A 234 16.02 14.47 9.71
CA ASP A 234 15.17 15.64 9.73
C ASP A 234 14.50 15.90 8.36
N GLY A 235 15.20 15.59 7.26
CA GLY A 235 14.70 15.81 5.91
C GLY A 235 14.07 14.57 5.26
N PHE A 236 13.96 13.44 5.95
CA PHE A 236 13.52 12.17 5.36
C PHE A 236 14.34 11.77 4.10
N VAL A 237 15.64 12.11 4.11
CA VAL A 237 16.54 11.88 3.00
C VAL A 237 17.09 10.47 3.03
N GLY A 238 16.67 9.66 2.09
CA GLY A 238 17.14 8.30 1.91
C GLY A 238 16.74 7.74 0.55
N PRO A 239 17.49 6.76 0.03
CA PRO A 239 17.23 6.17 -1.27
C PRO A 239 15.92 5.37 -1.24
N CYS A 240 15.19 5.38 -2.35
CA CYS A 240 14.07 4.46 -2.51
C CYS A 240 14.57 3.01 -2.53
N ARG A 241 13.85 2.13 -1.84
CA ARG A 241 14.29 0.73 -1.66
C ARG A 241 13.14 -0.24 -1.81
N MET A 242 13.41 -1.36 -2.49
CA MET A 242 12.60 -2.58 -2.53
C MET A 242 13.46 -3.78 -2.17
N GLU A 243 12.87 -4.78 -1.52
CA GLU A 243 13.50 -6.07 -1.25
C GLU A 243 12.58 -7.21 -1.65
N LEU A 244 13.16 -8.31 -2.10
CA LEU A 244 12.50 -9.56 -2.40
C LEU A 244 12.98 -10.65 -1.44
N TRP A 245 12.04 -11.33 -0.79
CA TRP A 245 12.33 -12.32 0.24
C TRP A 245 11.70 -13.67 -0.06
N ASP A 246 12.45 -14.75 0.21
CA ASP A 246 11.86 -16.03 0.54
C ASP A 246 11.36 -15.94 1.98
N TRP A 247 10.07 -15.68 2.15
CA TRP A 247 9.49 -15.42 3.44
C TRP A 247 9.40 -16.67 4.32
N ARG A 248 9.36 -17.88 3.71
CA ARG A 248 9.38 -19.15 4.46
C ARG A 248 10.74 -19.41 5.09
N ALA A 249 11.79 -19.16 4.33
CA ALA A 249 13.17 -19.27 4.83
C ALA A 249 13.62 -18.06 5.66
N GLY A 250 12.86 -16.95 5.66
CA GLY A 250 13.26 -15.68 6.28
C GLY A 250 14.53 -15.10 5.64
N LYS A 251 14.76 -15.34 4.35
CA LYS A 251 15.99 -14.97 3.64
C LYS A 251 15.71 -13.96 2.54
N ARG A 252 16.47 -12.86 2.54
CA ARG A 252 16.45 -11.89 1.43
C ARG A 252 17.08 -12.53 0.20
N ILE A 253 16.35 -12.54 -0.92
CA ILE A 253 16.79 -13.05 -2.22
C ILE A 253 17.59 -11.98 -2.95
N ALA A 254 17.01 -10.77 -3.06
CA ALA A 254 17.60 -9.64 -3.77
C ALA A 254 17.05 -8.31 -3.21
N PHE A 255 17.67 -7.20 -3.59
CA PHE A 255 17.14 -5.86 -3.33
C PHE A 255 17.41 -4.93 -4.51
N ALA A 256 16.55 -3.93 -4.67
CA ALA A 256 16.73 -2.81 -5.55
C ALA A 256 16.79 -1.52 -4.73
N GLN A 257 17.76 -0.68 -5.05
CA GLN A 257 17.91 0.63 -4.46
C GLN A 257 18.37 1.59 -5.55
N ASP A 258 17.75 2.75 -5.62
CA ASP A 258 18.15 3.84 -6.52
C ASP A 258 18.48 5.08 -5.69
N LYS A 259 19.38 5.93 -6.22
CA LYS A 259 19.75 7.21 -5.58
C LYS A 259 18.59 8.21 -5.49
N HIS A 260 17.48 7.96 -6.18
CA HIS A 260 16.29 8.79 -6.09
C HIS A 260 15.75 8.74 -4.66
N GLN A 261 15.62 9.91 -4.04
CA GLN A 261 15.21 10.05 -2.65
C GLN A 261 13.68 9.98 -2.55
N ALA A 262 13.18 8.84 -2.12
CA ALA A 262 11.74 8.61 -2.01
C ALA A 262 11.39 7.52 -0.99
N ILE A 263 10.27 7.67 -0.33
CA ILE A 263 9.59 6.60 0.41
C ILE A 263 8.67 5.89 -0.56
N LEU A 264 8.86 4.59 -0.78
CA LEU A 264 7.98 3.77 -1.60
C LEU A 264 6.80 3.29 -0.76
N ASN A 265 5.64 3.89 -0.97
CA ASN A 265 4.44 3.71 -0.13
C ASN A 265 3.60 2.48 -0.49
N HIS A 266 3.73 1.98 -1.72
CA HIS A 266 2.97 0.84 -2.22
C HIS A 266 3.82 0.03 -3.20
N VAL A 267 3.71 -1.29 -3.14
CA VAL A 267 4.37 -2.24 -4.06
C VAL A 267 3.39 -3.31 -4.50
N ALA A 268 3.51 -3.76 -5.74
CA ALA A 268 2.78 -4.91 -6.26
C ALA A 268 3.60 -5.62 -7.34
N PHE A 269 3.36 -6.91 -7.51
CA PHE A 269 3.80 -7.65 -8.70
C PHE A 269 2.84 -7.40 -9.86
N THR A 270 3.36 -7.46 -11.09
CA THR A 270 2.51 -7.68 -12.25
C THR A 270 1.89 -9.08 -12.18
N PRO A 271 0.69 -9.32 -12.77
CA PRO A 271 0.03 -10.62 -12.72
C PRO A 271 0.85 -11.78 -13.27
N ASP A 272 1.75 -11.50 -14.23
CA ASP A 272 2.69 -12.49 -14.78
C ASP A 272 3.97 -12.68 -13.94
N GLY A 273 4.10 -11.95 -12.82
CA GLY A 273 5.23 -12.01 -11.90
C GLY A 273 6.55 -11.45 -12.44
N LYS A 274 6.57 -10.89 -13.65
CA LYS A 274 7.82 -10.43 -14.28
C LYS A 274 8.35 -9.12 -13.70
N TRP A 275 7.45 -8.25 -13.26
CA TRP A 275 7.80 -6.96 -12.71
C TRP A 275 7.31 -6.79 -11.28
N LEU A 276 8.15 -6.18 -10.47
CA LEU A 276 7.79 -5.50 -9.24
C LEU A 276 7.67 -4.01 -9.57
N ILE A 277 6.54 -3.42 -9.21
CA ILE A 277 6.30 -1.99 -9.37
C ILE A 277 6.05 -1.41 -8.00
N ALA A 278 6.71 -0.30 -7.68
CA ALA A 278 6.42 0.45 -6.47
C ALA A 278 6.25 1.94 -6.78
N VAL A 279 5.42 2.61 -5.99
CA VAL A 279 5.19 4.04 -6.11
C VAL A 279 5.46 4.76 -4.80
N GLY A 280 5.91 6.01 -4.92
CA GLY A 280 6.23 6.80 -3.76
C GLY A 280 6.59 8.25 -4.07
N GLY A 281 7.33 8.86 -3.15
CA GLY A 281 7.86 10.20 -3.31
C GLY A 281 8.61 10.68 -2.09
N GLY A 282 9.32 11.78 -2.24
CA GLY A 282 10.15 12.42 -1.23
C GLY A 282 10.83 13.67 -1.79
N ASP A 283 11.94 14.09 -1.21
CA ASP A 283 12.69 15.27 -1.66
C ASP A 283 13.11 15.20 -3.13
N GLY A 284 13.28 13.99 -3.67
CA GLY A 284 13.53 13.75 -5.10
C GLY A 284 12.30 13.91 -6.01
N GLY A 285 11.12 14.23 -5.47
CA GLY A 285 9.85 14.24 -6.18
C GLY A 285 9.11 12.90 -6.14
N GLY A 286 8.19 12.66 -7.08
CA GLY A 286 7.49 11.39 -7.19
C GLY A 286 8.38 10.27 -7.77
N ALA A 287 8.02 9.03 -7.52
CA ALA A 287 8.68 7.84 -8.05
C ALA A 287 7.68 6.77 -8.49
N ILE A 288 7.91 6.18 -9.66
CA ILE A 288 7.38 4.87 -10.06
C ILE A 288 8.61 4.02 -10.36
N VAL A 289 8.82 3.00 -9.56
CA VAL A 289 10.02 2.15 -9.65
C VAL A 289 9.62 0.80 -10.25
N PHE A 290 10.33 0.38 -11.27
CA PHE A 290 10.15 -0.91 -11.94
C PHE A 290 11.38 -1.78 -11.72
N TRP A 291 11.17 -3.00 -11.28
CA TRP A 291 12.26 -3.93 -11.01
C TRP A 291 11.84 -5.38 -11.32
N THR A 292 12.77 -6.17 -11.85
CA THR A 292 12.52 -7.58 -12.21
C THR A 292 12.81 -8.57 -11.07
N GLY A 293 13.24 -8.07 -9.90
CA GLY A 293 13.54 -8.94 -8.76
C GLY A 293 14.91 -9.63 -8.83
N ASN A 294 15.80 -9.16 -9.70
CA ASN A 294 17.16 -9.67 -9.89
C ASN A 294 18.21 -8.56 -9.61
N GLU A 295 19.46 -8.82 -9.93
CA GLU A 295 20.57 -7.87 -9.74
C GLU A 295 20.56 -6.67 -10.71
N THR A 296 19.65 -6.64 -11.69
CA THR A 296 19.53 -5.52 -12.64
C THR A 296 19.05 -4.27 -11.89
N PRO A 297 19.69 -3.11 -12.08
CA PRO A 297 19.23 -1.86 -11.49
C PRO A 297 17.77 -1.54 -11.84
N PRO A 298 17.00 -0.98 -10.91
CA PRO A 298 15.62 -0.61 -11.16
C PRO A 298 15.55 0.56 -12.15
N HIS A 299 14.47 0.63 -12.91
CA HIS A 299 14.12 1.81 -13.68
C HIS A 299 13.20 2.71 -12.84
N VAL A 300 13.46 4.02 -12.81
CA VAL A 300 12.68 4.99 -12.06
C VAL A 300 12.09 6.04 -12.99
N ALA A 301 10.77 6.02 -13.17
CA ALA A 301 10.02 7.12 -13.75
C ALA A 301 9.70 8.16 -12.67
N LYS A 302 9.76 9.46 -13.02
CA LYS A 302 9.64 10.58 -12.08
C LYS A 302 8.37 11.39 -12.33
N PRO A 303 7.23 11.00 -11.76
CA PRO A 303 6.00 11.79 -11.84
C PRO A 303 6.13 13.12 -11.09
N LYS A 304 5.33 14.10 -11.50
CA LYS A 304 5.15 15.32 -10.72
C LYS A 304 4.30 15.01 -9.49
N GLY A 305 4.84 15.25 -8.31
CA GLY A 305 4.16 15.00 -7.02
C GLY A 305 4.28 13.55 -6.55
N HIS A 306 4.18 13.38 -5.26
CA HIS A 306 4.35 12.11 -4.59
C HIS A 306 3.15 11.21 -4.84
N LEU A 307 3.41 9.92 -5.06
CA LEU A 307 2.39 8.90 -5.21
C LEU A 307 2.23 8.11 -3.90
N GLN A 308 1.00 7.73 -3.58
CA GLN A 308 0.69 6.99 -2.36
C GLN A 308 0.27 5.55 -2.62
N ALA A 309 -0.48 5.33 -3.71
CA ALA A 309 -0.94 4.00 -4.09
C ALA A 309 -1.15 3.92 -5.60
N PHE A 310 -1.19 2.68 -6.11
CA PHE A 310 -1.50 2.42 -7.51
C PHE A 310 -2.31 1.12 -7.67
N ALA A 311 -2.96 1.00 -8.82
CA ALA A 311 -3.58 -0.22 -9.31
C ALA A 311 -3.11 -0.48 -10.74
N LEU A 312 -2.91 -1.75 -11.09
CA LEU A 312 -2.63 -2.18 -12.46
C LEU A 312 -3.93 -2.53 -13.14
N GLY A 313 -4.11 -2.07 -14.35
CA GLY A 313 -5.24 -2.39 -15.17
C GLY A 313 -4.84 -3.05 -16.49
N ALA A 314 -5.84 -3.36 -17.30
CA ALA A 314 -5.64 -3.91 -18.63
C ALA A 314 -4.84 -2.95 -19.53
N ASN A 315 -4.31 -3.48 -20.66
CA ASN A 315 -3.60 -2.73 -21.69
C ASN A 315 -2.39 -1.95 -21.16
N SER A 316 -1.61 -2.57 -20.27
CA SER A 316 -0.40 -1.97 -19.64
C SER A 316 -0.65 -0.61 -19.00
N ARG A 317 -1.81 -0.43 -18.37
CA ARG A 317 -2.12 0.80 -17.63
C ARG A 317 -1.80 0.68 -16.16
N LEU A 318 -1.22 1.76 -15.64
CA LEU A 318 -1.06 1.98 -14.22
C LEU A 318 -1.88 3.21 -13.82
N TYR A 319 -2.73 3.02 -12.84
CA TYR A 319 -3.53 4.07 -12.23
C TYR A 319 -2.91 4.39 -10.88
N ALA A 320 -2.57 5.65 -10.64
CA ALA A 320 -1.94 6.07 -9.41
C ALA A 320 -2.69 7.20 -8.74
N VAL A 321 -2.55 7.30 -7.43
CA VAL A 321 -3.09 8.39 -6.61
C VAL A 321 -2.01 8.92 -5.68
N GLY A 322 -2.15 10.20 -5.33
CA GLY A 322 -1.21 10.86 -4.43
C GLY A 322 -1.45 12.36 -4.33
N HIS A 323 -0.37 13.13 -4.25
CA HIS A 323 -0.41 14.58 -4.27
C HIS A 323 -0.90 15.04 -5.65
N GLY A 324 -1.98 15.82 -5.64
CA GLY A 324 -2.59 16.36 -6.87
C GLY A 324 -3.67 15.46 -7.47
N GLY A 325 -4.04 14.34 -6.84
CA GLY A 325 -5.20 13.53 -7.22
C GLY A 325 -4.86 12.26 -8.00
N PHE A 326 -5.62 12.01 -9.08
CA PHE A 326 -5.52 10.81 -9.91
C PHE A 326 -4.53 11.00 -11.07
N GLN A 327 -3.81 9.95 -11.41
CA GLN A 327 -2.93 9.87 -12.57
C GLN A 327 -3.15 8.54 -13.31
N VAL A 328 -3.16 8.60 -14.64
CA VAL A 328 -3.26 7.43 -15.53
C VAL A 328 -2.00 7.38 -16.39
N TRP A 329 -1.29 6.28 -16.29
CA TRP A 329 -0.02 6.04 -16.98
C TRP A 329 -0.17 4.91 -17.98
N GLN A 330 0.50 5.03 -19.12
CA GLN A 330 0.71 3.96 -20.10
C GLN A 330 2.13 3.43 -19.91
N LEU A 331 2.28 2.10 -19.91
CA LEU A 331 3.55 1.41 -19.60
C LEU A 331 4.18 0.66 -20.80
N ASP A 332 3.63 0.84 -22.00
CA ASP A 332 4.15 0.25 -23.25
C ASP A 332 4.44 1.29 -24.31
#